data_142243a6645268bed7c4c508c00ac924
#
_entry.id   142243a6645268bed7c4c508c00ac924
#
_cell.length_a   1.000
_cell.length_b   1.000
_cell.length_c   1.000
_cell.angle_alpha   90.00
_cell.angle_beta   90.00
_cell.angle_gamma   90.00
#
_symmetry.space_group_name_H-M   'P 1'
#
loop_
_entity.id
_entity.type
_entity.pdbx_description
1 polymer ?
#
loop_
_entity_poly.entity_id
_entity_poly.type
_entity_poly.pdbx_seq_one_letter_code
_entity_poly.pdbx_strand_id
1 'polypeptide(L)'
;MSNKLTAIVLAAALSTGSAAAGTFDFNPDFSVAVDAGSTGIGFEIESRLNEMFQVRAGFDWMPHFEFPMRFNIEVGDDGDPGYDSEGRSRFDRMAGYLEDMTGFKIDQQVDMIGEPHFHNFKLLIDVFPFKNKHWYFTTGFYAGPSVIGRAYNRTEDMTTLMCVAMYNNIYDKVYDIEYNDESELNGVFLGLELPPAVNERILAAGRMGMHVGDFKDGTRYMMEPDENNMVKAEMKVNAFKPYLGAGYNGLIDKKNDRLHFAFDGGVMFWGGSPRVYTHDGTEITSLKNLNGQVDKYVNISNKFKVFPVLNLSISYRLFNR
;
A
#
# COMPACT_ATOMS: atom_id res chain seq x y z
N MET A 1 0.48 -1.29 -25.49
CA MET A 1 1.51 -0.35 -25.97
C MET A 1 2.79 -0.35 -25.11
N SER A 2 2.86 -1.16 -24.05
CA SER A 2 3.96 -1.19 -23.06
C SER A 2 5.25 -1.87 -23.53
N ASN A 3 5.17 -2.90 -24.39
CA ASN A 3 6.34 -3.71 -24.76
C ASN A 3 7.32 -3.05 -25.74
N LYS A 4 6.93 -1.95 -26.37
CA LYS A 4 7.81 -1.24 -27.32
C LYS A 4 8.77 -0.25 -26.65
N LEU A 5 8.40 0.29 -25.49
CA LEU A 5 9.26 1.23 -24.75
C LEU A 5 10.45 0.52 -24.09
N THR A 6 10.21 -0.67 -23.53
CA THR A 6 11.26 -1.49 -22.86
C THR A 6 12.31 -1.97 -23.86
N ALA A 7 11.87 -2.34 -25.08
CA ALA A 7 12.80 -2.73 -26.14
C ALA A 7 13.64 -1.57 -26.66
N ILE A 8 13.11 -0.34 -26.66
CA ILE A 8 13.81 0.86 -27.12
C ILE A 8 14.90 1.27 -26.10
N VAL A 9 14.65 1.18 -24.81
CA VAL A 9 15.64 1.51 -23.77
C VAL A 9 16.80 0.50 -23.79
N LEU A 10 16.52 -0.79 -23.96
CA LEU A 10 17.56 -1.81 -24.09
C LEU A 10 18.36 -1.67 -25.39
N ALA A 11 17.69 -1.31 -26.50
CA ALA A 11 18.35 -1.09 -27.77
C ALA A 11 19.17 0.21 -27.79
N ALA A 12 18.74 1.28 -27.11
CA ALA A 12 19.51 2.51 -26.98
C ALA A 12 20.79 2.32 -26.15
N ALA A 13 20.74 1.50 -25.09
CA ALA A 13 21.92 1.16 -24.30
C ALA A 13 22.94 0.31 -25.08
N LEU A 14 22.46 -0.50 -26.06
CA LEU A 14 23.31 -1.33 -26.92
C LEU A 14 23.82 -0.59 -28.17
N SER A 15 23.11 0.44 -28.64
CA SER A 15 23.48 1.16 -29.88
C SER A 15 24.49 2.29 -29.66
N THR A 16 24.71 2.75 -28.44
CA THR A 16 25.77 3.73 -28.12
C THR A 16 27.16 3.10 -27.99
N GLY A 17 27.24 1.75 -28.04
CA GLY A 17 28.51 1.00 -27.94
C GLY A 17 29.33 0.89 -29.22
N SER A 18 28.88 1.40 -30.37
CA SER A 18 29.56 1.22 -31.64
C SER A 18 30.62 2.28 -32.00
N ALA A 19 30.90 3.24 -31.12
CA ALA A 19 31.86 4.32 -31.38
C ALA A 19 33.19 4.20 -30.60
N ALA A 20 33.41 3.13 -29.80
CA ALA A 20 34.67 2.85 -29.15
C ALA A 20 34.92 1.35 -29.18
N ALA A 21 35.43 0.85 -30.29
CA ALA A 21 36.04 -0.48 -30.34
C ALA A 21 37.41 -0.47 -29.62
N GLY A 22 37.42 -0.11 -28.34
CA GLY A 22 38.46 -0.47 -27.42
C GLY A 22 38.23 -1.94 -27.03
N THR A 23 39.27 -2.74 -26.97
CA THR A 23 39.26 -4.10 -26.41
C THR A 23 38.50 -4.08 -25.09
N PHE A 24 37.38 -4.82 -25.04
CA PHE A 24 36.57 -4.97 -23.83
C PHE A 24 37.39 -5.78 -22.83
N ASP A 25 38.15 -5.10 -21.99
CA ASP A 25 38.97 -5.75 -20.96
C ASP A 25 37.99 -6.19 -19.83
N PHE A 26 37.57 -7.46 -19.93
CA PHE A 26 36.66 -8.07 -18.97
C PHE A 26 37.48 -8.58 -17.77
N ASN A 27 37.55 -7.77 -16.73
CA ASN A 27 38.22 -8.11 -15.48
C ASN A 27 37.30 -7.84 -14.29
N PRO A 28 36.36 -8.73 -13.98
CA PRO A 28 35.33 -8.49 -12.99
C PRO A 28 35.89 -8.53 -11.56
N ASP A 29 35.69 -7.46 -10.83
CA ASP A 29 35.79 -7.42 -9.37
C ASP A 29 34.45 -7.79 -8.74
N PHE A 30 34.47 -8.46 -7.60
CA PHE A 30 33.27 -8.80 -6.85
C PHE A 30 33.27 -8.15 -5.48
N SER A 31 32.14 -7.52 -5.14
CA SER A 31 31.88 -6.93 -3.82
C SER A 31 30.54 -7.43 -3.28
N VAL A 32 30.42 -7.40 -1.97
CA VAL A 32 29.13 -7.56 -1.27
C VAL A 32 28.82 -6.25 -0.58
N ALA A 33 27.56 -5.85 -0.60
CA ALA A 33 27.13 -4.62 0.03
C ALA A 33 25.89 -4.86 0.90
N VAL A 34 25.75 -4.01 1.89
CA VAL A 34 24.51 -3.80 2.65
C VAL A 34 24.06 -2.39 2.41
N ASP A 35 22.76 -2.19 2.26
CA ASP A 35 22.19 -0.88 2.01
C ASP A 35 20.97 -0.62 2.90
N ALA A 36 20.68 0.65 3.09
CA ALA A 36 19.49 1.12 3.79
C ALA A 36 19.00 2.41 3.15
N GLY A 37 17.68 2.52 3.03
CA GLY A 37 17.09 3.69 2.39
C GLY A 37 15.58 3.66 2.34
N SER A 38 15.02 4.38 1.38
CA SER A 38 13.56 4.47 1.20
C SER A 38 12.92 3.15 0.76
N THR A 39 13.70 2.20 0.23
CA THR A 39 13.25 0.84 -0.13
C THR A 39 13.36 -0.16 1.02
N GLY A 40 13.88 0.28 2.18
CA GLY A 40 14.11 -0.54 3.36
C GLY A 40 15.58 -0.84 3.59
N ILE A 41 15.85 -2.06 4.05
CA ILE A 41 17.20 -2.59 4.26
C ILE A 41 17.45 -3.64 3.19
N GLY A 42 18.66 -3.67 2.62
CA GLY A 42 18.98 -4.60 1.56
C GLY A 42 20.41 -5.17 1.63
N PHE A 43 20.63 -6.12 0.76
CA PHE A 43 21.96 -6.61 0.46
C PHE A 43 22.13 -6.71 -1.06
N GLU A 44 23.35 -6.50 -1.51
CA GLU A 44 23.72 -6.55 -2.93
C GLU A 44 24.99 -7.36 -3.15
N ILE A 45 25.06 -7.99 -4.31
CA ILE A 45 26.29 -8.46 -4.91
C ILE A 45 26.59 -7.52 -6.08
N GLU A 46 27.77 -6.96 -6.07
CA GLU A 46 28.21 -6.02 -7.07
C GLU A 46 29.33 -6.66 -7.89
N SER A 47 29.31 -6.45 -9.20
CA SER A 47 30.38 -6.87 -10.08
C SER A 47 30.77 -5.71 -11.00
N ARG A 48 31.96 -5.20 -10.82
CA ARG A 48 32.53 -4.18 -11.71
C ARG A 48 33.15 -4.89 -12.92
N LEU A 49 32.43 -4.80 -14.05
CA LEU A 49 32.83 -5.50 -15.28
C LEU A 49 34.08 -4.88 -15.94
N ASN A 50 34.17 -3.55 -15.86
CA ASN A 50 35.28 -2.74 -16.34
C ASN A 50 35.28 -1.36 -15.68
N GLU A 51 36.12 -0.44 -16.14
CA GLU A 51 36.16 0.91 -15.57
C GLU A 51 34.89 1.74 -15.75
N MET A 52 34.02 1.38 -16.71
CA MET A 52 32.85 2.14 -17.07
C MET A 52 31.55 1.50 -16.55
N PHE A 53 31.50 0.18 -16.39
CA PHE A 53 30.27 -0.55 -16.07
C PHE A 53 30.39 -1.40 -14.82
N GLN A 54 29.36 -1.31 -13.98
CA GLN A 54 29.13 -2.16 -12.81
C GLN A 54 27.72 -2.72 -12.87
N VAL A 55 27.54 -3.96 -12.46
CA VAL A 55 26.22 -4.60 -12.28
C VAL A 55 26.02 -4.87 -10.81
N ARG A 56 24.84 -4.55 -10.31
CA ARG A 56 24.41 -4.84 -8.95
C ARG A 56 23.15 -5.70 -8.99
N ALA A 57 23.15 -6.79 -8.23
CA ALA A 57 21.98 -7.63 -8.02
C ALA A 57 21.75 -7.80 -6.52
N GLY A 58 20.53 -7.62 -6.06
CA GLY A 58 20.26 -7.62 -4.63
C GLY A 58 18.80 -7.78 -4.29
N PHE A 59 18.53 -7.67 -3.01
CA PHE A 59 17.20 -7.79 -2.45
C PHE A 59 17.04 -6.78 -1.32
N ASP A 60 15.92 -6.01 -1.37
CA ASP A 60 15.53 -5.06 -0.34
C ASP A 60 14.25 -5.54 0.34
N TRP A 61 14.17 -5.33 1.64
CA TRP A 61 12.93 -5.53 2.38
C TRP A 61 12.69 -4.37 3.34
N MET A 62 11.41 -3.97 3.45
CA MET A 62 11.00 -3.01 4.44
C MET A 62 10.88 -3.72 5.80
N PRO A 63 11.55 -3.23 6.85
CA PRO A 63 11.33 -3.73 8.20
C PRO A 63 9.85 -3.61 8.57
N HIS A 64 9.37 -4.57 9.35
CA HIS A 64 8.01 -4.55 9.86
C HIS A 64 7.83 -3.38 10.83
N PHE A 65 6.88 -2.50 10.53
CA PHE A 65 6.40 -1.47 11.44
C PHE A 65 4.93 -1.20 11.20
N GLU A 66 4.24 -0.87 12.27
CA GLU A 66 2.82 -0.59 12.26
C GLU A 66 2.59 0.90 12.45
N PHE A 67 1.59 1.44 11.75
CA PHE A 67 1.09 2.79 12.00
C PHE A 67 -0.41 2.76 12.21
N PRO A 68 -0.91 3.43 13.28
CA PRO A 68 -2.33 3.43 13.57
C PRO A 68 -3.10 4.32 12.60
N MET A 69 -4.25 3.83 12.17
CA MET A 69 -5.24 4.55 11.40
C MET A 69 -6.58 4.43 12.11
N ARG A 70 -7.39 5.49 12.12
CA ARG A 70 -8.72 5.49 12.72
C ARG A 70 -9.78 5.80 11.71
N PHE A 71 -10.86 5.03 11.78
CA PHE A 71 -12.04 5.23 10.97
C PHE A 71 -13.27 5.31 11.88
N ASN A 72 -14.25 6.09 11.47
CA ASN A 72 -15.55 6.13 12.14
C ASN A 72 -16.51 5.20 11.41
N ILE A 73 -17.31 4.48 12.19
CA ILE A 73 -18.49 3.82 11.70
C ILE A 73 -19.56 4.89 11.47
N GLU A 74 -20.19 4.83 10.33
CA GLU A 74 -21.29 5.71 9.94
C GLU A 74 -22.53 4.86 9.63
N VAL A 75 -23.70 5.47 9.70
CA VAL A 75 -24.98 4.86 9.36
C VAL A 75 -25.60 5.63 8.22
N GLY A 76 -25.92 4.94 7.13
CA GLY A 76 -26.34 5.56 5.87
C GLY A 76 -25.14 5.92 4.99
N ASP A 77 -25.39 6.11 3.71
CA ASP A 77 -24.41 6.38 2.66
C ASP A 77 -24.32 7.87 2.26
N ASP A 78 -25.20 8.71 2.84
CA ASP A 78 -25.30 10.14 2.53
C ASP A 78 -24.25 11.02 3.26
N GLY A 79 -23.61 10.46 4.30
CA GLY A 79 -22.63 11.17 5.12
C GLY A 79 -23.22 12.19 6.09
N ASP A 80 -24.54 12.22 6.21
CA ASP A 80 -25.23 13.05 7.21
C ASP A 80 -25.31 12.26 8.54
N PRO A 81 -24.74 12.77 9.64
CA PRO A 81 -24.89 12.14 10.95
C PRO A 81 -26.35 12.04 11.41
N GLY A 82 -27.26 12.84 10.87
CA GLY A 82 -28.70 12.80 11.15
C GLY A 82 -29.03 12.99 12.62
N TYR A 83 -28.54 14.08 13.23
CA TYR A 83 -28.78 14.38 14.65
C TYR A 83 -30.26 14.55 14.96
N ASP A 84 -30.72 13.93 16.04
CA ASP A 84 -32.05 14.11 16.56
C ASP A 84 -32.15 15.36 17.49
N SER A 85 -33.34 15.59 18.07
CA SER A 85 -33.58 16.71 19.00
C SER A 85 -32.80 16.62 20.31
N GLU A 86 -32.24 15.44 20.62
CA GLU A 86 -31.39 15.18 21.80
C GLU A 86 -29.90 15.25 21.45
N GLY A 87 -29.57 15.56 20.19
CA GLY A 87 -28.18 15.66 19.70
C GLY A 87 -27.51 14.30 19.45
N ARG A 88 -28.27 13.20 19.38
CA ARG A 88 -27.75 11.86 19.07
C ARG A 88 -27.70 11.65 17.57
N SER A 89 -26.59 11.17 17.07
CA SER A 89 -26.41 10.80 15.67
C SER A 89 -27.24 9.54 15.30
N ARG A 90 -27.34 9.23 14.01
CA ARG A 90 -27.88 7.93 13.56
C ARG A 90 -27.11 6.78 14.17
N PHE A 91 -25.77 6.90 14.22
CA PHE A 91 -24.92 5.88 14.85
C PHE A 91 -25.29 5.70 16.32
N ASP A 92 -25.36 6.77 17.13
CA ASP A 92 -25.65 6.67 18.56
C ASP A 92 -26.99 5.98 18.83
N ARG A 93 -28.00 6.25 18.01
CA ARG A 93 -29.32 5.60 18.15
C ARG A 93 -29.26 4.10 17.80
N MET A 94 -28.59 3.75 16.70
CA MET A 94 -28.49 2.34 16.27
C MET A 94 -27.55 1.56 17.18
N ALA A 95 -26.44 2.12 17.60
CA ALA A 95 -25.55 1.53 18.61
C ALA A 95 -26.29 1.25 19.91
N GLY A 96 -27.10 2.21 20.41
CA GLY A 96 -27.91 2.00 21.60
C GLY A 96 -28.86 0.80 21.48
N TYR A 97 -29.56 0.64 20.36
CA TYR A 97 -30.40 -0.56 20.13
C TYR A 97 -29.59 -1.86 20.12
N LEU A 98 -28.42 -1.85 19.50
CA LEU A 98 -27.57 -3.03 19.45
C LEU A 98 -26.96 -3.36 20.83
N GLU A 99 -26.57 -2.35 21.61
CA GLU A 99 -26.09 -2.51 22.98
C GLU A 99 -27.17 -3.10 23.89
N ASP A 100 -28.41 -2.62 23.77
CA ASP A 100 -29.56 -3.16 24.51
C ASP A 100 -29.84 -4.63 24.15
N MET A 101 -29.66 -4.99 22.87
CA MET A 101 -29.89 -6.36 22.39
C MET A 101 -28.76 -7.32 22.76
N THR A 102 -27.51 -6.88 22.65
CA THR A 102 -26.32 -7.75 22.74
C THR A 102 -25.63 -7.69 24.10
N GLY A 103 -25.82 -6.59 24.84
CA GLY A 103 -25.06 -6.28 26.05
C GLY A 103 -23.61 -5.85 25.79
N PHE A 104 -23.21 -5.69 24.53
CA PHE A 104 -21.88 -5.23 24.16
C PHE A 104 -21.86 -3.74 23.84
N LYS A 105 -20.88 -3.04 24.39
CA LYS A 105 -20.63 -1.64 24.02
C LYS A 105 -20.08 -1.56 22.60
N ILE A 106 -20.62 -0.64 21.81
CA ILE A 106 -20.25 -0.41 20.42
C ILE A 106 -19.56 0.94 20.31
N ASP A 107 -18.27 0.93 20.00
CA ASP A 107 -17.53 2.16 19.78
C ASP A 107 -17.66 2.63 18.32
N GLN A 108 -17.85 3.93 18.15
CA GLN A 108 -17.92 4.50 16.79
C GLN A 108 -16.59 4.43 16.05
N GLN A 109 -15.47 4.37 16.77
CA GLN A 109 -14.13 4.36 16.21
C GLN A 109 -13.61 2.93 16.10
N VAL A 110 -13.06 2.62 14.92
CA VAL A 110 -12.34 1.37 14.63
C VAL A 110 -10.88 1.72 14.39
N ASP A 111 -10.00 1.13 15.18
CA ASP A 111 -8.56 1.28 15.02
C ASP A 111 -8.04 0.25 14.00
N MET A 112 -7.48 0.73 12.91
CA MET A 112 -6.80 -0.10 11.92
C MET A 112 -5.29 0.03 12.05
N ILE A 113 -4.61 -1.03 11.66
CA ILE A 113 -3.16 -1.08 11.56
C ILE A 113 -2.78 -1.02 10.09
N GLY A 114 -1.96 -0.05 9.72
CA GLY A 114 -1.30 0.00 8.42
C GLY A 114 0.09 -0.59 8.49
N GLU A 115 0.41 -1.48 7.56
CA GLU A 115 1.73 -2.10 7.43
C GLU A 115 2.30 -1.89 6.04
N PRO A 116 3.51 -1.36 5.88
CA PRO A 116 4.22 -1.39 4.61
C PRO A 116 4.65 -2.83 4.30
N HIS A 117 4.45 -3.23 3.05
CA HIS A 117 4.81 -4.55 2.56
C HIS A 117 5.64 -4.41 1.28
N PHE A 118 6.93 -4.05 1.45
CA PHE A 118 7.78 -3.70 0.34
C PHE A 118 9.03 -4.58 0.32
N HIS A 119 9.00 -5.61 -0.54
CA HIS A 119 10.11 -6.53 -0.77
C HIS A 119 10.42 -6.54 -2.25
N ASN A 120 11.67 -6.28 -2.62
CA ASN A 120 12.03 -6.24 -4.03
C ASN A 120 13.39 -6.91 -4.27
N PHE A 121 13.44 -7.74 -5.28
CA PHE A 121 14.66 -8.04 -5.98
C PHE A 121 15.05 -6.82 -6.84
N LYS A 122 16.32 -6.52 -6.94
CA LYS A 122 16.86 -5.46 -7.80
C LYS A 122 17.96 -5.97 -8.71
N LEU A 123 17.95 -5.47 -9.95
CA LEU A 123 19.04 -5.65 -10.90
C LEU A 123 19.33 -4.29 -11.52
N LEU A 124 20.51 -3.77 -11.25
CA LEU A 124 20.92 -2.42 -11.59
C LEU A 124 22.22 -2.45 -12.37
N ILE A 125 22.37 -1.51 -13.29
CA ILE A 125 23.58 -1.29 -14.08
C ILE A 125 24.01 0.16 -13.84
N ASP A 126 25.21 0.33 -13.35
CA ASP A 126 25.85 1.63 -13.15
C ASP A 126 26.83 1.92 -14.28
N VAL A 127 26.78 3.15 -14.76
CA VAL A 127 27.66 3.69 -15.79
C VAL A 127 28.45 4.83 -15.22
N PHE A 128 29.78 4.73 -15.27
CA PHE A 128 30.75 5.70 -14.75
C PHE A 128 31.36 6.54 -15.89
N PRO A 129 30.71 7.64 -16.33
CA PRO A 129 31.16 8.38 -17.51
C PRO A 129 32.36 9.28 -17.23
N PHE A 130 32.65 9.56 -15.94
CA PHE A 130 33.66 10.53 -15.55
C PHE A 130 35.00 9.86 -15.23
N LYS A 131 36.11 10.54 -15.50
CA LYS A 131 37.46 10.02 -15.25
C LYS A 131 37.76 9.71 -13.77
N ASN A 132 37.10 10.45 -12.86
CA ASN A 132 37.30 10.26 -11.41
C ASN A 132 36.60 9.02 -10.85
N LYS A 133 35.71 8.37 -11.66
CA LYS A 133 34.99 7.12 -11.31
C LYS A 133 34.19 7.16 -9.99
N HIS A 134 33.83 8.34 -9.50
CA HIS A 134 33.03 8.51 -8.29
C HIS A 134 31.55 8.64 -8.60
N TRP A 135 31.20 9.44 -9.61
CA TRP A 135 29.83 9.65 -10.03
C TRP A 135 29.41 8.63 -11.07
N TYR A 136 28.21 8.12 -10.92
CA TYR A 136 27.62 7.17 -11.89
C TYR A 136 26.14 7.44 -12.11
N PHE A 137 25.66 6.98 -13.25
CA PHE A 137 24.24 6.90 -13.57
C PHE A 137 23.81 5.45 -13.48
N THR A 138 22.62 5.23 -12.91
CA THR A 138 22.07 3.89 -12.70
C THR A 138 20.81 3.71 -13.51
N THR A 139 20.70 2.57 -14.18
CA THR A 139 19.47 2.09 -14.79
C THR A 139 19.25 0.63 -14.43
N GLY A 140 17.99 0.20 -14.43
CA GLY A 140 17.66 -1.18 -14.10
C GLY A 140 16.21 -1.33 -13.69
N PHE A 141 15.95 -2.26 -12.82
CA PHE A 141 14.61 -2.51 -12.31
C PHE A 141 14.62 -3.10 -10.91
N TYR A 142 13.49 -2.88 -10.24
CA TYR A 142 13.07 -3.61 -9.06
C TYR A 142 11.90 -4.53 -9.43
N ALA A 143 11.86 -5.74 -8.86
CA ALA A 143 10.78 -6.70 -9.05
C ALA A 143 10.38 -7.29 -7.70
N GLY A 144 9.07 -7.26 -7.40
CA GLY A 144 8.55 -7.73 -6.12
C GLY A 144 7.03 -7.77 -6.13
N PRO A 145 6.41 -8.07 -4.98
CA PRO A 145 4.96 -8.08 -4.86
C PRO A 145 4.31 -6.80 -5.38
N SER A 146 3.12 -6.94 -5.93
CA SER A 146 2.30 -5.78 -6.29
C SER A 146 1.72 -5.08 -5.08
N VAL A 147 1.47 -5.81 -3.98
CA VAL A 147 1.00 -5.26 -2.71
C VAL A 147 2.18 -4.59 -2.00
N ILE A 148 2.09 -3.29 -1.75
CA ILE A 148 3.13 -2.48 -1.10
C ILE A 148 2.71 -2.00 0.29
N GLY A 149 1.45 -2.19 0.66
CA GLY A 149 0.92 -1.87 1.99
C GLY A 149 -0.37 -2.63 2.24
N ARG A 150 -0.62 -2.92 3.49
CA ARG A 150 -1.83 -3.56 3.99
C ARG A 150 -2.39 -2.76 5.15
N ALA A 151 -3.71 -2.78 5.28
CA ALA A 151 -4.40 -2.24 6.43
C ALA A 151 -5.43 -3.27 6.90
N TYR A 152 -5.57 -3.44 8.21
CA TYR A 152 -6.54 -4.33 8.83
C TYR A 152 -6.92 -3.82 10.22
N ASN A 153 -8.11 -4.17 10.70
CA ASN A 153 -8.56 -3.78 12.03
C ASN A 153 -7.82 -4.53 13.14
N ARG A 154 -7.75 -3.94 14.31
CA ARG A 154 -7.26 -4.59 15.51
C ARG A 154 -8.27 -5.63 16.02
N THR A 155 -7.75 -6.61 16.76
CA THR A 155 -8.59 -7.67 17.35
C THR A 155 -9.56 -7.11 18.37
N GLU A 156 -9.22 -6.03 19.05
CA GLU A 156 -10.06 -5.35 20.05
C GLU A 156 -11.35 -4.80 19.44
N ASP A 157 -11.31 -4.42 18.16
CA ASP A 157 -12.46 -3.85 17.46
C ASP A 157 -13.38 -4.91 16.83
N MET A 158 -13.03 -6.20 16.92
CA MET A 158 -13.84 -7.27 16.32
C MET A 158 -15.25 -7.34 16.89
N THR A 159 -15.45 -7.03 18.18
CA THR A 159 -16.78 -7.01 18.80
C THR A 159 -17.67 -5.94 18.16
N THR A 160 -17.14 -4.74 17.97
CA THR A 160 -17.83 -3.65 17.29
C THR A 160 -18.18 -4.03 15.84
N LEU A 161 -17.20 -4.59 15.09
CA LEU A 161 -17.42 -5.00 13.70
C LEU A 161 -18.41 -6.16 13.58
N MET A 162 -18.42 -7.09 14.53
CA MET A 162 -19.45 -8.14 14.61
C MET A 162 -20.85 -7.55 14.80
N CYS A 163 -21.00 -6.53 15.66
CA CYS A 163 -22.28 -5.84 15.84
C CYS A 163 -22.70 -5.08 14.58
N VAL A 164 -21.76 -4.47 13.85
CA VAL A 164 -22.02 -3.86 12.53
C VAL A 164 -22.51 -4.91 11.53
N ALA A 165 -21.84 -6.06 11.42
CA ALA A 165 -22.25 -7.15 10.54
C ALA A 165 -23.66 -7.67 10.92
N MET A 166 -23.93 -7.82 12.22
CA MET A 166 -25.23 -8.26 12.70
C MET A 166 -26.33 -7.22 12.36
N TYR A 167 -26.07 -5.93 12.54
CA TYR A 167 -27.00 -4.88 12.16
C TYR A 167 -27.31 -4.91 10.67
N ASN A 168 -26.29 -5.04 9.82
CA ASN A 168 -26.46 -5.10 8.37
C ASN A 168 -27.28 -6.34 7.94
N ASN A 169 -27.09 -7.47 8.61
CA ASN A 169 -27.92 -8.64 8.39
C ASN A 169 -29.40 -8.40 8.78
N ILE A 170 -29.64 -7.67 9.87
CA ILE A 170 -31.00 -7.28 10.25
C ILE A 170 -31.59 -6.32 9.21
N TYR A 171 -30.81 -5.32 8.78
CA TYR A 171 -31.23 -4.38 7.75
C TYR A 171 -31.65 -5.09 6.47
N ASP A 172 -30.83 -6.02 5.97
CA ASP A 172 -31.14 -6.77 4.76
C ASP A 172 -32.44 -7.57 4.89
N LYS A 173 -32.65 -8.23 6.02
CA LYS A 173 -33.90 -8.97 6.28
C LYS A 173 -35.13 -8.05 6.30
N VAL A 174 -35.01 -6.88 6.94
CA VAL A 174 -36.09 -5.90 6.98
C VAL A 174 -36.37 -5.34 5.58
N TYR A 175 -35.28 -5.07 4.82
CA TYR A 175 -35.39 -4.58 3.44
C TYR A 175 -36.07 -5.60 2.52
N ASP A 176 -35.68 -6.88 2.59
CA ASP A 176 -36.24 -7.95 1.78
C ASP A 176 -37.73 -8.16 2.07
N ILE A 177 -38.14 -8.12 3.34
CA ILE A 177 -39.55 -8.21 3.74
C ILE A 177 -40.37 -7.04 3.17
N GLU A 178 -39.85 -5.81 3.21
CA GLU A 178 -40.59 -4.63 2.78
C GLU A 178 -40.67 -4.48 1.26
N TYR A 179 -39.57 -4.78 0.55
CA TYR A 179 -39.45 -4.45 -0.88
C TYR A 179 -39.46 -5.64 -1.82
N ASN A 180 -39.07 -6.83 -1.37
CA ASN A 180 -38.97 -8.02 -2.22
C ASN A 180 -40.11 -9.05 -2.04
N ASP A 181 -41.07 -8.76 -1.13
CA ASP A 181 -42.23 -9.64 -0.81
C ASP A 181 -41.78 -11.08 -0.46
N GLU A 182 -40.58 -11.25 0.06
CA GLU A 182 -40.05 -12.54 0.52
C GLU A 182 -40.60 -12.90 1.92
N SER A 183 -41.91 -12.74 2.10
CA SER A 183 -42.61 -13.09 3.34
C SER A 183 -42.48 -14.56 3.73
N GLU A 184 -42.04 -15.42 2.80
CA GLU A 184 -41.76 -16.84 3.05
C GLU A 184 -40.35 -17.10 3.63
N LEU A 185 -39.44 -16.16 3.58
CA LEU A 185 -38.20 -16.21 4.35
C LEU A 185 -38.51 -15.89 5.82
N ASN A 186 -39.34 -16.68 6.44
CA ASN A 186 -39.48 -16.86 7.89
C ASN A 186 -38.16 -17.37 8.50
N GLY A 187 -37.04 -16.74 8.10
CA GLY A 187 -35.80 -16.83 8.76
C GLY A 187 -35.94 -16.05 10.05
N VAL A 188 -36.39 -16.73 11.04
CA VAL A 188 -36.26 -16.38 12.44
C VAL A 188 -34.79 -16.00 12.67
N PHE A 189 -34.43 -14.72 12.44
CA PHE A 189 -33.18 -14.19 12.92
C PHE A 189 -33.35 -14.10 14.44
N LEU A 190 -32.83 -15.09 15.17
CA LEU A 190 -32.92 -15.27 16.62
C LEU A 190 -34.35 -15.32 17.23
N GLY A 191 -35.39 -15.58 16.42
CA GLY A 191 -36.76 -15.61 16.92
C GLY A 191 -37.35 -14.24 17.28
N LEU A 192 -36.74 -13.14 16.80
CA LEU A 192 -37.17 -11.78 17.08
C LEU A 192 -38.05 -11.26 15.94
N GLU A 193 -39.34 -11.11 16.19
CA GLU A 193 -40.21 -10.26 15.37
C GLU A 193 -39.99 -8.81 15.82
N LEU A 194 -39.38 -8.00 14.97
CA LEU A 194 -39.21 -6.58 15.27
C LEU A 194 -40.52 -5.83 15.07
N PRO A 195 -40.89 -4.92 15.99
CA PRO A 195 -42.06 -4.08 15.82
C PRO A 195 -41.99 -3.25 14.53
N PRO A 196 -43.09 -3.02 13.79
CA PRO A 196 -43.06 -2.27 12.52
C PRO A 196 -42.39 -0.90 12.63
N ALA A 197 -42.57 -0.20 13.74
CA ALA A 197 -41.92 1.09 13.97
C ALA A 197 -40.40 1.00 14.10
N VAL A 198 -39.85 -0.18 14.45
CA VAL A 198 -38.41 -0.45 14.46
C VAL A 198 -37.90 -0.71 13.06
N ASN A 199 -38.65 -1.49 12.25
CA ASN A 199 -38.35 -1.74 10.86
C ASN A 199 -38.23 -0.45 10.05
N GLU A 200 -39.23 0.46 10.18
CA GLU A 200 -39.20 1.76 9.52
C GLU A 200 -37.99 2.59 9.91
N ARG A 201 -37.55 2.53 11.17
CA ARG A 201 -36.37 3.26 11.64
C ARG A 201 -35.07 2.67 11.10
N ILE A 202 -34.96 1.34 11.02
CA ILE A 202 -33.81 0.65 10.45
C ILE A 202 -33.69 1.00 8.97
N LEU A 203 -34.77 0.91 8.19
CA LEU A 203 -34.79 1.27 6.77
C LEU A 203 -34.44 2.73 6.53
N ALA A 204 -34.99 3.63 7.35
CA ALA A 204 -34.70 5.06 7.26
C ALA A 204 -33.24 5.42 7.66
N ALA A 205 -32.63 4.61 8.52
CA ALA A 205 -31.25 4.84 8.95
C ALA A 205 -30.23 4.40 7.91
N GLY A 206 -30.50 3.31 7.18
CA GLY A 206 -29.56 2.72 6.23
C GLY A 206 -28.58 1.73 6.85
N ARG A 207 -27.65 1.20 6.06
CA ARG A 207 -26.62 0.25 6.50
C ARG A 207 -25.53 0.93 7.33
N MET A 208 -24.83 0.14 8.12
CA MET A 208 -23.63 0.57 8.85
C MET A 208 -22.38 0.19 8.09
N GLY A 209 -21.38 1.07 8.10
CA GLY A 209 -20.07 0.79 7.52
C GLY A 209 -19.05 1.87 7.84
N MET A 210 -17.85 1.70 7.35
CA MET A 210 -16.79 2.69 7.45
C MET A 210 -16.63 3.38 6.09
N HIS A 211 -16.78 4.71 6.05
CA HIS A 211 -16.45 5.47 4.84
C HIS A 211 -14.94 5.55 4.69
N VAL A 212 -14.36 4.74 3.83
CA VAL A 212 -12.91 4.65 3.63
C VAL A 212 -12.43 5.30 2.33
N GLY A 213 -13.34 5.64 1.43
CA GLY A 213 -13.01 6.28 0.16
C GLY A 213 -14.23 6.49 -0.73
N ASP A 214 -13.98 6.88 -1.96
CA ASP A 214 -15.02 7.11 -2.96
C ASP A 214 -14.77 6.26 -4.21
N PHE A 215 -15.83 5.88 -4.90
CA PHE A 215 -15.77 5.31 -6.23
C PHE A 215 -15.28 6.36 -7.26
N LYS A 216 -14.96 5.90 -8.47
CA LYS A 216 -14.51 6.77 -9.57
C LYS A 216 -15.54 7.80 -10.03
N ASP A 217 -16.81 7.51 -9.83
CA ASP A 217 -17.93 8.42 -10.10
C ASP A 217 -18.17 9.44 -8.98
N GLY A 218 -17.42 9.34 -7.88
CA GLY A 218 -17.51 10.22 -6.72
C GLY A 218 -18.53 9.78 -5.68
N THR A 219 -19.21 8.63 -5.86
CA THR A 219 -20.08 8.08 -4.82
C THR A 219 -19.27 7.52 -3.67
N ARG A 220 -19.83 7.56 -2.46
CA ARG A 220 -19.14 7.09 -1.23
C ARG A 220 -19.09 5.57 -1.20
N TYR A 221 -17.93 5.05 -0.85
CA TYR A 221 -17.76 3.63 -0.57
C TYR A 221 -17.76 3.39 0.94
N MET A 222 -18.75 2.60 1.39
CA MET A 222 -18.90 2.19 2.78
C MET A 222 -18.35 0.76 2.92
N MET A 223 -17.21 0.61 3.58
CA MET A 223 -16.60 -0.70 3.82
C MET A 223 -17.30 -1.37 5.00
N GLU A 224 -17.84 -2.55 4.76
CA GLU A 224 -18.48 -3.40 5.76
C GLU A 224 -17.54 -4.52 6.19
N PRO A 225 -17.73 -5.14 7.36
CA PRO A 225 -16.93 -6.29 7.78
C PRO A 225 -17.11 -7.51 6.85
N ASP A 226 -16.03 -8.29 6.67
CA ASP A 226 -16.08 -9.57 5.98
C ASP A 226 -16.74 -10.67 6.86
N GLU A 227 -16.86 -11.90 6.32
CA GLU A 227 -17.44 -13.05 7.03
C GLU A 227 -16.71 -13.40 8.34
N ASN A 228 -15.48 -12.92 8.52
CA ASN A 228 -14.69 -13.10 9.73
C ASN A 228 -14.74 -11.87 10.66
N ASN A 229 -15.65 -10.94 10.41
CA ASN A 229 -15.75 -9.65 11.11
C ASN A 229 -14.46 -8.82 11.01
N MET A 230 -13.79 -8.90 9.86
CA MET A 230 -12.56 -8.16 9.59
C MET A 230 -12.79 -7.15 8.47
N VAL A 231 -12.10 -6.02 8.58
CA VAL A 231 -11.99 -5.03 7.51
C VAL A 231 -10.54 -4.94 7.07
N LYS A 232 -10.30 -5.04 5.76
CA LYS A 232 -8.96 -5.10 5.19
C LYS A 232 -8.89 -4.28 3.92
N ALA A 233 -7.74 -3.65 3.71
CA ALA A 233 -7.41 -2.97 2.47
C ALA A 233 -5.98 -3.24 2.04
N GLU A 234 -5.71 -3.24 0.74
CA GLU A 234 -4.39 -3.43 0.16
C GLU A 234 -4.07 -2.30 -0.81
N MET A 235 -2.86 -1.76 -0.70
CA MET A 235 -2.33 -0.80 -1.65
C MET A 235 -1.46 -1.52 -2.68
N LYS A 236 -1.77 -1.36 -3.97
CA LYS A 236 -1.12 -2.09 -5.08
C LYS A 236 -0.46 -1.17 -6.09
N VAL A 237 0.68 -1.62 -6.59
CA VAL A 237 1.45 -1.03 -7.70
C VAL A 237 1.88 -2.14 -8.65
N ASN A 238 2.58 -1.81 -9.74
CA ASN A 238 3.13 -2.84 -10.62
C ASN A 238 4.23 -3.67 -9.91
N ALA A 239 4.25 -4.97 -10.17
CA ALA A 239 5.27 -5.88 -9.66
C ALA A 239 6.66 -5.58 -10.26
N PHE A 240 6.72 -5.22 -11.55
CA PHE A 240 7.93 -4.80 -12.24
C PHE A 240 8.03 -3.28 -12.24
N LYS A 241 9.14 -2.76 -11.74
CA LYS A 241 9.36 -1.34 -11.44
C LYS A 241 10.68 -0.87 -12.05
N PRO A 242 10.71 -0.34 -13.29
CA PRO A 242 11.90 0.28 -13.87
C PRO A 242 12.48 1.36 -12.96
N TYR A 243 13.79 1.48 -12.97
CA TYR A 243 14.53 2.45 -12.16
C TYR A 243 15.51 3.26 -12.99
N LEU A 244 15.60 4.55 -12.69
CA LEU A 244 16.62 5.47 -13.17
C LEU A 244 17.14 6.30 -12.01
N GLY A 245 18.46 6.42 -11.91
CA GLY A 245 19.09 7.18 -10.85
C GLY A 245 20.49 7.62 -11.16
N ALA A 246 21.09 8.23 -10.17
CA ALA A 246 22.50 8.61 -10.16
C ALA A 246 23.03 8.40 -8.75
N GLY A 247 24.32 8.18 -8.65
CA GLY A 247 24.94 7.98 -7.35
C GLY A 247 26.38 8.48 -7.32
N TYR A 248 26.90 8.43 -6.12
CA TYR A 248 28.29 8.73 -5.82
C TYR A 248 28.87 7.61 -4.97
N ASN A 249 30.04 7.12 -5.33
CA ASN A 249 30.80 6.20 -4.51
C ASN A 249 32.15 6.76 -4.09
N GLY A 250 32.66 6.27 -2.96
CA GLY A 250 33.95 6.67 -2.45
C GLY A 250 34.54 5.62 -1.50
N LEU A 251 35.82 5.76 -1.21
CA LEU A 251 36.49 4.97 -0.19
C LEU A 251 36.13 5.47 1.20
N ILE A 252 35.83 4.56 2.12
CA ILE A 252 35.64 4.91 3.55
C ILE A 252 37.00 5.18 4.19
N ASP A 253 38.01 4.35 3.87
CA ASP A 253 39.36 4.53 4.34
C ASP A 253 40.32 4.54 3.15
N LYS A 254 41.11 5.60 3.01
CA LYS A 254 42.12 5.73 1.95
C LYS A 254 43.24 4.68 2.03
N LYS A 255 43.40 4.05 3.20
CA LYS A 255 44.41 3.00 3.43
C LYS A 255 43.86 1.60 3.11
N ASN A 256 42.54 1.48 3.04
CA ASN A 256 41.86 0.22 2.74
C ASN A 256 40.97 0.40 1.52
N ASP A 257 41.45 0.00 0.37
CA ASP A 257 40.75 0.08 -0.93
C ASP A 257 39.61 -0.93 -1.09
N ARG A 258 39.35 -1.75 -0.06
CA ARG A 258 38.29 -2.76 -0.08
C ARG A 258 36.95 -2.26 0.45
N LEU A 259 36.96 -1.17 1.28
CA LEU A 259 35.76 -0.68 1.93
C LEU A 259 35.28 0.60 1.26
N HIS A 260 34.10 0.52 0.64
CA HIS A 260 33.48 1.64 -0.08
C HIS A 260 32.16 2.05 0.56
N PHE A 261 31.78 3.27 0.35
CA PHE A 261 30.41 3.75 0.57
C PHE A 261 29.83 4.22 -0.76
N ALA A 262 28.52 4.11 -0.90
CA ALA A 262 27.81 4.75 -2.00
C ALA A 262 26.51 5.38 -1.52
N PHE A 263 26.12 6.43 -2.21
CA PHE A 263 24.85 7.11 -2.07
C PHE A 263 24.15 7.12 -3.42
N ASP A 264 22.94 6.57 -3.47
CA ASP A 264 22.10 6.50 -4.65
C ASP A 264 20.86 7.34 -4.49
N GLY A 265 20.51 8.10 -5.51
CA GLY A 265 19.26 8.83 -5.61
C GLY A 265 18.62 8.63 -6.97
N GLY A 266 17.32 8.36 -6.99
CA GLY A 266 16.64 8.13 -8.26
C GLY A 266 15.14 7.99 -8.12
N VAL A 267 14.52 7.49 -9.17
CA VAL A 267 13.08 7.28 -9.26
C VAL A 267 12.77 5.87 -9.74
N MET A 268 11.87 5.22 -9.06
CA MET A 268 11.29 3.94 -9.42
C MET A 268 9.91 4.17 -10.03
N PHE A 269 9.68 3.63 -11.22
CA PHE A 269 8.42 3.73 -11.95
C PHE A 269 7.54 2.54 -11.61
N TRP A 270 6.56 2.72 -10.78
CA TRP A 270 5.68 1.64 -10.29
C TRP A 270 4.33 1.54 -11.02
N GLY A 271 4.21 2.22 -12.18
CA GLY A 271 3.09 2.00 -13.11
C GLY A 271 1.92 2.95 -12.97
N GLY A 272 2.09 4.06 -12.30
CA GLY A 272 1.07 5.08 -12.07
C GLY A 272 0.84 5.32 -10.59
N SER A 273 -0.26 5.98 -10.24
CA SER A 273 -0.63 6.16 -8.82
C SER A 273 -0.94 4.81 -8.18
N PRO A 274 -0.55 4.58 -6.93
CA PRO A 274 -0.97 3.40 -6.18
C PRO A 274 -2.50 3.28 -6.15
N ARG A 275 -3.00 2.06 -6.23
CA ARG A 275 -4.43 1.74 -6.17
C ARG A 275 -4.74 1.04 -4.87
N VAL A 276 -5.83 1.43 -4.22
CA VAL A 276 -6.28 0.81 -2.98
C VAL A 276 -7.48 -0.09 -3.28
N TYR A 277 -7.40 -1.32 -2.79
CA TYR A 277 -8.44 -2.33 -2.89
C TYR A 277 -8.86 -2.77 -1.50
N THR A 278 -10.14 -2.82 -1.27
CA THR A 278 -10.72 -3.38 -0.05
C THR A 278 -10.88 -4.89 -0.15
N HIS A 279 -11.20 -5.56 0.94
CA HIS A 279 -11.27 -7.04 1.00
C HIS A 279 -12.32 -7.64 0.06
N ASP A 280 -13.36 -6.89 -0.32
CA ASP A 280 -14.37 -7.29 -1.32
C ASP A 280 -13.91 -7.11 -2.77
N GLY A 281 -12.67 -6.62 -2.98
CA GLY A 281 -12.09 -6.35 -4.29
C GLY A 281 -12.43 -5.00 -4.88
N THR A 282 -13.15 -4.15 -4.16
CA THR A 282 -13.48 -2.79 -4.61
C THR A 282 -12.24 -1.91 -4.68
N GLU A 283 -12.03 -1.26 -5.82
CA GLU A 283 -10.98 -0.24 -5.98
C GLU A 283 -11.53 1.13 -5.58
N ILE A 284 -10.90 1.75 -4.58
CA ILE A 284 -11.25 3.10 -4.13
C ILE A 284 -10.22 4.12 -4.64
N THR A 285 -10.71 5.29 -5.08
CA THR A 285 -9.88 6.32 -5.70
C THR A 285 -9.33 7.34 -4.72
N SER A 286 -9.97 7.48 -3.56
CA SER A 286 -9.54 8.37 -2.50
C SER A 286 -9.83 7.73 -1.14
N LEU A 287 -9.00 8.05 -0.14
CA LEU A 287 -9.27 7.72 1.25
C LEU A 287 -9.81 8.96 1.96
N LYS A 288 -11.03 8.88 2.47
CA LYS A 288 -11.69 9.93 3.24
C LYS A 288 -11.99 9.44 4.65
N ASN A 289 -12.34 10.36 5.55
CA ASN A 289 -12.63 10.08 6.97
C ASN A 289 -11.48 9.45 7.75
N LEU A 290 -10.23 9.63 7.29
CA LEU A 290 -9.07 9.33 8.11
C LEU A 290 -8.95 10.38 9.22
N ASN A 291 -9.22 10.00 10.45
CA ASN A 291 -8.96 10.84 11.61
C ASN A 291 -7.46 10.77 11.93
N GLY A 292 -6.68 11.79 11.53
CA GLY A 292 -5.27 11.90 11.88
C GLY A 292 -4.34 12.32 10.76
N GLN A 293 -3.02 12.27 11.01
CA GLN A 293 -2.00 12.73 10.05
C GLN A 293 -1.84 11.82 8.82
N VAL A 294 -2.39 10.61 8.86
CA VAL A 294 -2.26 9.60 7.80
C VAL A 294 -2.93 10.05 6.50
N ASP A 295 -4.02 10.82 6.58
CA ASP A 295 -4.69 11.41 5.42
C ASP A 295 -3.72 12.18 4.51
N LYS A 296 -2.79 12.95 5.08
CA LYS A 296 -1.80 13.69 4.31
C LYS A 296 -0.83 12.76 3.55
N TYR A 297 -0.39 11.67 4.18
CA TYR A 297 0.58 10.74 3.58
C TYR A 297 -0.05 9.90 2.48
N VAL A 298 -1.27 9.42 2.67
CA VAL A 298 -1.99 8.62 1.67
C VAL A 298 -2.39 9.48 0.47
N ASN A 299 -2.91 10.68 0.69
CA ASN A 299 -3.23 11.62 -0.39
C ASN A 299 -1.98 12.11 -1.14
N ILE A 300 -0.84 12.19 -0.47
CA ILE A 300 0.44 12.48 -1.11
C ILE A 300 0.89 11.28 -1.94
N SER A 301 0.87 10.05 -1.40
CA SER A 301 1.32 8.85 -2.13
C SER A 301 0.50 8.60 -3.39
N ASN A 302 -0.82 8.84 -3.36
CA ASN A 302 -1.71 8.71 -4.52
C ASN A 302 -1.40 9.69 -5.65
N LYS A 303 -0.72 10.81 -5.38
CA LYS A 303 -0.28 11.77 -6.40
C LYS A 303 1.03 11.38 -7.07
N PHE A 304 1.83 10.51 -6.45
CA PHE A 304 3.12 10.12 -6.99
C PHE A 304 2.99 8.95 -7.95
N LYS A 305 3.20 9.23 -9.24
CA LYS A 305 3.29 8.20 -10.29
C LYS A 305 4.61 7.43 -10.25
N VAL A 306 5.54 7.88 -9.42
CA VAL A 306 6.88 7.32 -9.25
C VAL A 306 7.25 7.33 -7.76
N PHE A 307 8.08 6.40 -7.35
CA PHE A 307 8.60 6.31 -5.99
C PHE A 307 10.02 6.88 -5.94
N PRO A 308 10.30 7.88 -5.08
CA PRO A 308 11.65 8.39 -4.90
C PRO A 308 12.49 7.35 -4.14
N VAL A 309 13.63 6.98 -4.71
CA VAL A 309 14.58 6.06 -4.09
C VAL A 309 15.77 6.85 -3.62
N LEU A 310 16.11 6.69 -2.33
CA LEU A 310 17.32 7.22 -1.72
C LEU A 310 17.93 6.08 -0.91
N ASN A 311 19.14 5.64 -1.27
CA ASN A 311 19.84 4.56 -0.58
C ASN A 311 21.26 4.98 -0.21
N LEU A 312 21.70 4.50 0.93
CA LEU A 312 23.06 4.55 1.39
C LEU A 312 23.57 3.11 1.50
N SER A 313 24.71 2.80 0.90
CA SER A 313 25.29 1.48 0.94
C SER A 313 26.74 1.48 1.43
N ILE A 314 27.13 0.36 2.02
CA ILE A 314 28.52 0.07 2.39
C ILE A 314 28.86 -1.25 1.73
N SER A 315 29.91 -1.26 0.90
CA SER A 315 30.37 -2.46 0.19
C SER A 315 31.79 -2.84 0.57
N TYR A 316 32.02 -4.15 0.55
CA TYR A 316 33.32 -4.76 0.77
C TYR A 316 33.75 -5.58 -0.45
N ARG A 317 34.89 -5.21 -1.04
CA ARG A 317 35.48 -5.90 -2.17
C ARG A 317 36.12 -7.21 -1.73
N LEU A 318 35.61 -8.33 -2.29
CA LEU A 318 36.08 -9.68 -1.92
C LEU A 318 37.37 -10.06 -2.65
N PHE A 319 37.41 -9.78 -3.95
CA PHE A 319 38.53 -10.15 -4.81
C PHE A 319 39.03 -8.94 -5.57
N ASN A 320 40.33 -8.71 -5.49
CA ASN A 320 41.07 -7.74 -6.26
C ASN A 320 42.05 -8.56 -7.14
N ARG A 321 41.91 -8.49 -8.42
CA ARG A 321 42.90 -9.06 -9.34
C ARG A 321 43.77 -7.97 -9.92
#